data_7d47a8d3bf4039924c30f9586ea9bd4e
#
_entry.id   7d47a8d3bf4039924c30f9586ea9bd4e
#
_cell.length_a   1.000
_cell.length_b   1.000
_cell.length_c   1.000
_cell.angle_alpha   90.00
_cell.angle_beta   90.00
_cell.angle_gamma   90.00
#
_symmetry.space_group_name_H-M   'P 1'
#
loop_
_entity.id
_entity.type
_entity.pdbx_description
1 polymer ?
#
loop_
_entity_poly.entity_id
_entity_poly.type
_entity_poly.pdbx_seq_one_letter_code
_entity_poly.pdbx_strand_id
1 'polypeptide(L)'
;MKLNNFFVMSATAFAMTSGSVYAADEALADAIWTGVIGSSVPSSNLIITGEAGGDIQQGSLYVNTDGTFTSSNVILEARNFTPESETIGDRQPLATWTYVTSQVLVGSQVTQDATVEVYNDQAQLTQGSVGEYTGGYVQLNVKNATPITDVPVEGEAQVIVQMAASYVAVL
;
A
#
# COMPACT_ATOMS: atom_id res chain seq x y z
N MET A 1 -40.23 -15.63 -7.17
CA MET A 1 -39.49 -14.58 -7.87
C MET A 1 -38.23 -14.34 -7.05
N LYS A 2 -37.09 -14.90 -7.48
CA LYS A 2 -35.82 -14.83 -6.73
C LYS A 2 -35.03 -13.64 -7.25
N LEU A 3 -34.82 -12.62 -6.40
CA LEU A 3 -33.88 -11.53 -6.72
C LEU A 3 -32.44 -12.05 -6.49
N ASN A 4 -31.66 -12.10 -7.55
CA ASN A 4 -30.24 -12.30 -7.48
C ASN A 4 -29.60 -10.94 -7.16
N ASN A 5 -29.00 -10.84 -5.98
CA ASN A 5 -28.13 -9.70 -5.67
C ASN A 5 -26.82 -9.86 -6.43
N PHE A 6 -26.64 -9.08 -7.50
CA PHE A 6 -25.34 -8.88 -8.13
C PHE A 6 -24.53 -7.93 -7.25
N PHE A 7 -23.49 -8.45 -6.61
CA PHE A 7 -22.42 -7.61 -6.05
C PHE A 7 -21.61 -7.02 -7.20
N VAL A 8 -21.79 -5.72 -7.44
CA VAL A 8 -20.91 -4.98 -8.32
C VAL A 8 -19.69 -4.55 -7.49
N MET A 9 -18.58 -5.27 -7.64
CA MET A 9 -17.28 -4.78 -7.17
C MET A 9 -16.91 -3.57 -8.02
N SER A 10 -17.02 -2.38 -7.45
CA SER A 10 -16.48 -1.15 -8.04
C SER A 10 -14.96 -1.17 -7.91
N ALA A 11 -14.26 -1.62 -8.95
CA ALA A 11 -12.83 -1.38 -9.08
C ALA A 11 -12.64 0.12 -9.29
N THR A 12 -12.19 0.83 -8.26
CA THR A 12 -11.82 2.25 -8.38
C THR A 12 -10.52 2.32 -9.16
N ALA A 13 -10.62 2.65 -10.45
CA ALA A 13 -9.45 2.91 -11.28
C ALA A 13 -8.84 4.25 -10.85
N PHE A 14 -7.65 4.21 -10.26
CA PHE A 14 -6.87 5.41 -10.00
C PHE A 14 -6.39 6.01 -11.32
N ALA A 15 -6.78 7.24 -11.61
CA ALA A 15 -6.28 7.98 -12.76
C ALA A 15 -4.84 8.42 -12.47
N MET A 16 -3.88 7.79 -13.14
CA MET A 16 -2.49 8.22 -13.12
C MET A 16 -2.35 9.54 -13.87
N THR A 17 -1.99 10.62 -13.15
CA THR A 17 -1.52 11.84 -13.79
C THR A 17 -0.08 11.62 -14.24
N SER A 18 0.11 11.53 -15.56
CA SER A 18 1.42 11.39 -16.20
C SER A 18 2.25 12.66 -16.03
N GLY A 19 3.13 12.65 -15.04
CA GLY A 19 4.23 13.62 -14.91
C GLY A 19 5.49 13.03 -15.54
N SER A 20 6.07 13.74 -16.45
CA SER A 20 7.16 13.44 -17.38
C SER A 20 8.37 12.65 -16.86
N VAL A 21 8.64 11.52 -17.52
CA VAL A 21 9.89 11.13 -18.21
C VAL A 21 11.18 11.09 -17.39
N TYR A 22 11.34 10.06 -16.62
CA TYR A 22 12.49 9.17 -16.66
C TYR A 22 11.86 7.76 -16.62
N ALA A 23 12.27 6.89 -17.53
CA ALA A 23 11.80 5.51 -17.55
C ALA A 23 12.40 4.74 -16.36
N ALA A 24 12.01 5.11 -15.15
CA ALA A 24 12.20 4.31 -13.98
C ALA A 24 11.20 3.17 -14.06
N ASP A 25 11.70 1.96 -13.98
CA ASP A 25 10.91 0.76 -13.87
C ASP A 25 10.23 0.79 -12.49
N GLU A 26 8.92 1.03 -12.44
CA GLU A 26 8.15 1.25 -11.22
C GLU A 26 7.15 0.13 -10.98
N ALA A 27 7.25 -0.53 -9.84
CA ALA A 27 6.27 -1.47 -9.33
C ALA A 27 5.39 -0.80 -8.27
N LEU A 28 4.11 -1.14 -8.25
CA LEU A 28 3.14 -0.65 -7.27
C LEU A 28 2.69 -1.78 -6.37
N ALA A 29 2.44 -1.48 -5.11
CA ALA A 29 1.79 -2.40 -4.19
C ALA A 29 0.91 -1.65 -3.19
N ASP A 30 -0.17 -2.31 -2.77
CA ASP A 30 -1.05 -1.87 -1.71
C ASP A 30 -0.75 -2.65 -0.44
N ALA A 31 -0.43 -1.94 0.63
CA ALA A 31 -0.39 -2.47 1.98
C ALA A 31 -1.75 -2.20 2.64
N ILE A 32 -2.37 -3.24 3.17
CA ILE A 32 -3.74 -3.17 3.66
C ILE A 32 -3.79 -3.64 5.10
N TRP A 33 -4.48 -2.89 5.94
CA TRP A 33 -4.82 -3.25 7.31
C TRP A 33 -6.31 -3.52 7.39
N THR A 34 -6.66 -4.77 7.65
CA THR A 34 -7.97 -5.45 7.71
C THR A 34 -8.52 -6.02 6.39
N GLY A 35 -8.76 -7.29 6.38
CA GLY A 35 -9.78 -8.05 5.60
C GLY A 35 -9.61 -8.25 4.10
N VAL A 36 -8.69 -7.58 3.41
CA VAL A 36 -8.46 -7.73 1.96
C VAL A 36 -7.00 -8.07 1.67
N ILE A 37 -6.76 -8.97 0.72
CA ILE A 37 -5.40 -9.36 0.32
C ILE A 37 -4.77 -8.20 -0.46
N GLY A 38 -3.56 -7.78 -0.07
CA GLY A 38 -2.77 -6.81 -0.79
C GLY A 38 -2.45 -7.30 -2.21
N SER A 39 -2.41 -6.39 -3.16
CA SER A 39 -2.08 -6.68 -4.55
C SER A 39 -0.82 -5.94 -4.98
N SER A 40 -0.08 -6.50 -5.93
CA SER A 40 1.03 -5.80 -6.56
C SER A 40 0.90 -5.84 -8.07
N VAL A 41 1.36 -4.78 -8.73
CA VAL A 41 1.49 -4.69 -10.18
C VAL A 41 2.97 -4.66 -10.49
N PRO A 42 3.54 -5.70 -11.08
CA PRO A 42 4.95 -5.72 -11.44
C PRO A 42 5.23 -4.75 -12.58
N SER A 43 6.45 -4.26 -12.62
CA SER A 43 7.03 -3.58 -13.77
C SER A 43 7.79 -4.57 -14.65
N SER A 44 8.60 -4.09 -15.61
CA SER A 44 9.38 -4.96 -16.48
C SER A 44 10.48 -5.73 -15.76
N ASN A 45 11.06 -5.17 -14.67
CA ASN A 45 12.18 -5.79 -13.95
C ASN A 45 12.04 -5.82 -12.44
N LEU A 46 10.95 -5.28 -11.91
CA LEU A 46 10.72 -5.16 -10.48
C LEU A 46 9.32 -5.61 -10.10
N ILE A 47 9.20 -6.27 -8.97
CA ILE A 47 7.93 -6.63 -8.34
C ILE A 47 8.01 -6.29 -6.85
N ILE A 48 6.89 -5.87 -6.28
CA ILE A 48 6.76 -5.74 -4.83
C ILE A 48 6.06 -6.99 -4.29
N THR A 49 6.64 -7.61 -3.29
CA THR A 49 6.12 -8.81 -2.62
C THR A 49 6.00 -8.58 -1.12
N GLY A 50 5.42 -9.52 -0.41
CA GLY A 50 5.58 -9.63 1.03
C GLY A 50 6.95 -10.19 1.42
N GLU A 51 7.10 -10.53 2.69
CA GLU A 51 8.34 -11.07 3.26
C GLU A 51 8.80 -12.34 2.52
N ALA A 52 10.10 -12.44 2.30
CA ALA A 52 10.77 -13.55 1.61
C ALA A 52 10.23 -13.85 0.20
N GLY A 53 9.67 -12.88 -0.49
CA GLY A 53 9.10 -13.04 -1.83
C GLY A 53 7.71 -13.67 -1.86
N GLY A 54 7.08 -13.83 -0.71
CA GLY A 54 5.71 -14.36 -0.60
C GLY A 54 4.65 -13.29 -0.82
N ASP A 55 3.39 -13.67 -0.56
CA ASP A 55 2.25 -12.76 -0.64
C ASP A 55 2.35 -11.63 0.40
N ILE A 56 1.84 -10.45 0.03
CA ILE A 56 1.75 -9.33 0.94
C ILE A 56 0.76 -9.66 2.05
N GLN A 57 1.27 -9.78 3.28
CA GLN A 57 0.45 -10.07 4.43
C GLN A 57 -0.27 -8.81 4.91
N GLN A 58 -1.51 -9.00 5.35
CA GLN A 58 -2.29 -7.92 5.94
C GLN A 58 -1.77 -7.55 7.33
N GLY A 59 -1.86 -6.27 7.64
CA GLY A 59 -1.71 -5.77 8.99
C GLY A 59 -3.02 -5.78 9.78
N SER A 60 -2.91 -5.66 11.10
CA SER A 60 -4.03 -5.43 12.00
C SER A 60 -4.15 -3.94 12.31
N LEU A 61 -5.36 -3.42 12.30
CA LEU A 61 -5.68 -2.07 12.70
C LEU A 61 -6.28 -2.08 14.11
N TYR A 62 -5.74 -1.26 15.01
CA TYR A 62 -6.21 -1.11 16.39
C TYR A 62 -6.88 0.24 16.53
N VAL A 63 -8.20 0.25 16.53
CA VAL A 63 -9.00 1.47 16.61
C VAL A 63 -9.48 1.66 18.05
N ASN A 64 -9.24 2.86 18.59
CA ASN A 64 -9.71 3.25 19.90
C ASN A 64 -11.11 3.87 19.85
N THR A 65 -11.78 3.93 20.99
CA THR A 65 -13.14 4.50 21.12
C THR A 65 -13.21 6.00 20.81
N ASP A 66 -12.08 6.70 20.87
CA ASP A 66 -11.96 8.11 20.50
C ASP A 66 -11.70 8.35 19.01
N GLY A 67 -11.71 7.28 18.21
CA GLY A 67 -11.47 7.34 16.76
C GLY A 67 -10.00 7.40 16.37
N THR A 68 -9.07 7.35 17.33
CA THR A 68 -7.65 7.19 17.00
C THR A 68 -7.33 5.75 16.63
N PHE A 69 -6.34 5.54 15.76
CA PHE A 69 -5.86 4.20 15.43
C PHE A 69 -4.35 4.11 15.31
N THR A 70 -3.87 2.91 15.50
CA THR A 70 -2.50 2.46 15.19
C THR A 70 -2.57 1.11 14.50
N SER A 71 -1.47 0.67 13.89
CA SER A 71 -1.44 -0.62 13.21
C SER A 71 -0.26 -1.50 13.63
N SER A 72 -0.37 -2.79 13.29
CA SER A 72 0.81 -3.66 13.18
C SER A 72 1.62 -3.30 11.94
N ASN A 73 2.83 -3.86 11.83
CA ASN A 73 3.67 -3.68 10.66
C ASN A 73 3.20 -4.54 9.48
N VAL A 74 3.38 -4.00 8.27
CA VAL A 74 3.30 -4.72 6.99
C VAL A 74 4.64 -4.59 6.29
N ILE A 75 5.23 -5.71 5.87
CA ILE A 75 6.52 -5.74 5.18
C ILE A 75 6.26 -5.83 3.67
N LEU A 76 6.89 -4.92 2.93
CA LEU A 76 6.95 -4.96 1.47
C LEU A 76 8.41 -5.07 1.04
N GLU A 77 8.71 -5.98 0.11
CA GLU A 77 10.03 -6.17 -0.46
C GLU A 77 10.03 -5.85 -1.96
N ALA A 78 10.99 -5.03 -2.41
CA ALA A 78 11.25 -4.83 -3.82
C ALA A 78 12.19 -5.94 -4.32
N ARG A 79 11.76 -6.71 -5.32
CA ARG A 79 12.50 -7.85 -5.85
C ARG A 79 12.66 -7.76 -7.35
N ASN A 80 13.76 -8.30 -7.85
CA ASN A 80 13.96 -8.47 -9.28
C ASN A 80 12.84 -9.36 -9.85
N PHE A 81 12.37 -9.02 -11.04
CA PHE A 81 11.31 -9.76 -11.71
C PHE A 81 11.66 -10.03 -13.16
N THR A 82 11.35 -11.22 -13.63
CA THR A 82 11.51 -11.61 -15.05
C THR A 82 10.14 -11.97 -15.60
N PRO A 83 9.50 -11.06 -16.38
CA PRO A 83 8.12 -11.24 -16.85
C PRO A 83 7.91 -12.47 -17.71
N GLU A 84 8.90 -12.83 -18.58
CA GLU A 84 8.77 -13.94 -19.51
C GLU A 84 8.63 -15.30 -18.81
N SER A 85 9.20 -15.44 -17.62
CA SER A 85 9.15 -16.67 -16.81
C SER A 85 8.35 -16.49 -15.52
N GLU A 86 7.78 -15.31 -15.28
CA GLU A 86 7.10 -14.94 -14.02
C GLU A 86 7.96 -15.23 -12.77
N THR A 87 9.29 -15.10 -12.92
CA THR A 87 10.23 -15.46 -11.86
C THR A 87 10.52 -14.28 -10.96
N ILE A 88 10.28 -14.48 -9.65
CA ILE A 88 10.66 -13.55 -8.60
C ILE A 88 12.08 -13.91 -8.16
N GLY A 89 13.00 -12.95 -8.32
CA GLY A 89 14.40 -13.10 -7.98
C GLY A 89 14.77 -12.54 -6.61
N ASP A 90 16.04 -12.17 -6.48
CA ASP A 90 16.58 -11.61 -5.25
C ASP A 90 16.02 -10.22 -4.95
N ARG A 91 16.09 -9.83 -3.67
CA ARG A 91 15.72 -8.50 -3.22
C ARG A 91 16.62 -7.44 -3.86
N GLN A 92 16.03 -6.33 -4.31
CA GLN A 92 16.74 -5.23 -4.94
C GLN A 92 17.15 -4.18 -3.89
N PRO A 93 18.42 -4.18 -3.43
CA PRO A 93 18.84 -3.34 -2.31
C PRO A 93 18.88 -1.85 -2.63
N LEU A 94 18.90 -1.48 -3.91
CA LEU A 94 18.94 -0.10 -4.38
C LEU A 94 17.58 0.40 -4.88
N ALA A 95 16.51 -0.33 -4.59
CA ALA A 95 15.16 0.16 -4.88
C ALA A 95 14.88 1.44 -4.10
N THR A 96 14.23 2.39 -4.76
CA THR A 96 13.75 3.63 -4.15
C THR A 96 12.25 3.55 -3.98
N TRP A 97 11.75 4.01 -2.83
CA TRP A 97 10.36 3.89 -2.46
C TRP A 97 9.66 5.24 -2.41
N THR A 98 8.42 5.25 -2.84
CA THR A 98 7.54 6.42 -2.83
C THR A 98 6.23 6.04 -2.15
N TYR A 99 5.80 6.81 -1.16
CA TYR A 99 4.45 6.74 -0.63
C TYR A 99 3.51 7.50 -1.59
N VAL A 100 2.66 6.77 -2.32
CA VAL A 100 1.82 7.34 -3.37
C VAL A 100 0.55 7.97 -2.78
N THR A 101 -0.24 7.17 -2.06
CA THR A 101 -1.50 7.61 -1.47
C THR A 101 -1.96 6.69 -0.35
N SER A 102 -2.90 7.18 0.46
CA SER A 102 -3.61 6.35 1.44
C SER A 102 -5.09 6.68 1.46
N GLN A 103 -5.87 5.71 1.91
CA GLN A 103 -7.32 5.83 2.10
C GLN A 103 -7.73 5.16 3.41
N VAL A 104 -8.71 5.74 4.07
CA VAL A 104 -9.38 5.15 5.22
C VAL A 104 -10.82 4.84 4.84
N LEU A 105 -11.24 3.60 5.07
CA LEU A 105 -12.62 3.17 4.90
C LEU A 105 -13.22 2.86 6.28
N VAL A 106 -14.45 3.29 6.48
CA VAL A 106 -15.28 2.89 7.63
C VAL A 106 -16.50 2.18 7.08
N GLY A 107 -16.60 0.88 7.35
CA GLY A 107 -17.50 0.01 6.61
C GLY A 107 -17.14 -0.03 5.13
N SER A 108 -18.06 0.38 4.25
CA SER A 108 -17.82 0.46 2.78
C SER A 108 -17.62 1.87 2.27
N GLN A 109 -17.46 2.86 3.16
CA GLN A 109 -17.35 4.26 2.78
C GLN A 109 -15.93 4.77 3.01
N VAL A 110 -15.38 5.47 2.02
CA VAL A 110 -14.13 6.22 2.18
C VAL A 110 -14.40 7.44 3.05
N THR A 111 -13.69 7.59 4.17
CA THR A 111 -13.76 8.80 4.99
C THR A 111 -12.69 9.80 4.57
N GLN A 112 -13.09 11.08 4.46
CA GLN A 112 -12.18 12.19 4.15
C GLN A 112 -11.63 12.85 5.43
N ASP A 113 -12.17 12.50 6.58
CA ASP A 113 -11.89 13.21 7.84
C ASP A 113 -10.62 12.72 8.54
N ALA A 114 -10.14 11.51 8.20
CA ALA A 114 -8.96 10.95 8.81
C ALA A 114 -7.70 11.26 7.98
N THR A 115 -6.75 11.94 8.59
CA THR A 115 -5.40 12.10 8.04
C THR A 115 -4.53 10.93 8.48
N VAL A 116 -4.07 10.12 7.52
CA VAL A 116 -3.19 8.99 7.78
C VAL A 116 -1.74 9.45 7.78
N GLU A 117 -1.01 9.08 8.82
CA GLU A 117 0.44 9.15 8.85
C GLU A 117 1.00 7.77 8.58
N VAL A 118 1.86 7.65 7.57
CA VAL A 118 2.52 6.40 7.16
C VAL A 118 3.98 6.46 7.60
N TYR A 119 4.45 5.39 8.20
CA TYR A 119 5.82 5.28 8.69
C TYR A 119 6.51 4.07 8.07
N ASN A 120 7.79 4.21 7.76
CA ASN A 120 8.72 3.11 7.58
C ASN A 120 9.52 2.96 8.87
N ASP A 121 9.26 1.93 9.64
CA ASP A 121 9.70 1.80 11.04
C ASP A 121 9.25 3.02 11.88
N GLN A 122 10.19 3.94 12.17
CA GLN A 122 9.94 5.16 12.95
C GLN A 122 10.01 6.44 12.09
N ALA A 123 10.41 6.32 10.83
CA ALA A 123 10.50 7.46 9.92
C ALA A 123 9.17 7.70 9.23
N GLN A 124 8.57 8.87 9.44
CA GLN A 124 7.35 9.25 8.73
C GLN A 124 7.65 9.48 7.26
N LEU A 125 6.82 8.90 6.38
CA LEU A 125 6.89 9.08 4.94
C LEU A 125 6.01 10.25 4.50
N THR A 126 6.49 10.99 3.50
CA THR A 126 5.77 12.12 2.92
C THR A 126 5.04 11.68 1.65
N GLN A 127 3.72 11.84 1.61
CA GLN A 127 2.94 11.48 0.42
C GLN A 127 3.43 12.23 -0.81
N GLY A 128 3.67 11.50 -1.91
CA GLY A 128 4.12 12.03 -3.19
C GLY A 128 5.61 12.40 -3.25
N SER A 129 6.36 12.20 -2.16
CA SER A 129 7.82 12.39 -2.17
C SER A 129 8.50 11.23 -2.88
N VAL A 130 8.96 11.47 -4.10
CA VAL A 130 9.53 10.43 -4.97
C VAL A 130 10.89 9.98 -4.45
N GLY A 131 11.04 8.66 -4.25
CA GLY A 131 12.31 8.06 -3.83
C GLY A 131 12.77 8.49 -2.44
N GLU A 132 11.85 8.81 -1.53
CA GLU A 132 12.15 9.28 -0.19
C GLU A 132 12.99 8.29 0.63
N TYR A 133 12.84 7.00 0.37
CA TYR A 133 13.58 5.94 1.03
C TYR A 133 14.27 5.04 -0.01
N THR A 134 15.49 4.61 0.28
CA THR A 134 16.25 3.66 -0.53
C THR A 134 16.52 2.39 0.27
N GLY A 135 16.14 1.24 -0.26
CA GLY A 135 16.36 -0.05 0.38
C GLY A 135 15.57 -1.16 -0.28
N GLY A 136 15.95 -2.39 -0.04
CA GLY A 136 15.29 -3.57 -0.62
C GLY A 136 13.94 -3.91 0.01
N TYR A 137 13.55 -3.25 1.09
CA TYR A 137 12.27 -3.44 1.76
C TYR A 137 11.87 -2.21 2.57
N VAL A 138 10.60 -2.11 2.89
CA VAL A 138 10.01 -1.17 3.86
C VAL A 138 9.17 -1.94 4.86
N GLN A 139 9.13 -1.46 6.09
CA GLN A 139 8.30 -1.99 7.17
C GLN A 139 7.29 -0.93 7.57
N LEU A 140 6.13 -0.99 6.95
CA LEU A 140 5.11 0.04 7.06
C LEU A 140 4.23 -0.15 8.30
N ASN A 141 3.95 0.95 8.97
CA ASN A 141 2.87 1.06 9.94
C ASN A 141 2.14 2.38 9.75
N VAL A 142 0.91 2.44 10.24
CA VAL A 142 0.06 3.61 10.10
C VAL A 142 -0.54 4.04 11.44
N LYS A 143 -0.77 5.32 11.58
CA LYS A 143 -1.62 5.92 12.60
C LYS A 143 -2.35 7.12 12.01
N ASN A 144 -3.35 7.62 12.69
CA ASN A 144 -3.99 8.85 12.27
C ASN A 144 -3.56 10.03 13.14
N ALA A 145 -3.39 11.19 12.48
CA ALA A 145 -3.19 12.48 13.15
C ALA A 145 -4.53 13.09 13.62
N THR A 146 -5.62 12.78 12.90
CA THR A 146 -6.96 13.25 13.20
C THR A 146 -7.86 12.04 13.46
N PRO A 147 -8.58 11.96 14.60
CA PRO A 147 -9.49 10.87 14.88
C PRO A 147 -10.55 10.70 13.78
N ILE A 148 -10.96 9.46 13.53
CA ILE A 148 -12.11 9.16 12.69
C ILE A 148 -13.36 9.62 13.42
N THR A 149 -14.22 10.41 12.75
CA THR A 149 -15.55 10.76 13.26
C THR A 149 -16.54 9.68 12.86
N ASP A 150 -17.55 9.47 13.69
CA ASP A 150 -18.65 8.51 13.44
C ASP A 150 -18.20 7.04 13.26
N VAL A 151 -17.23 6.58 14.08
CA VAL A 151 -16.86 5.16 14.13
C VAL A 151 -18.07 4.37 14.64
N PRO A 152 -18.69 3.49 13.82
CA PRO A 152 -19.78 2.65 14.28
C PRO A 152 -19.29 1.74 15.42
N VAL A 153 -20.09 1.53 16.44
CA VAL A 153 -19.77 0.69 17.62
C VAL A 153 -19.41 -0.75 17.23
N GLU A 154 -19.82 -1.19 16.04
CA GLU A 154 -19.53 -2.51 15.45
C GLU A 154 -19.04 -2.36 13.99
N GLY A 155 -18.35 -1.26 13.66
CA GLY A 155 -17.90 -1.00 12.31
C GLY A 155 -16.48 -1.50 12.06
N GLU A 156 -16.26 -2.04 10.86
CA GLU A 156 -14.91 -2.33 10.39
C GLU A 156 -14.25 -1.05 9.86
N ALA A 157 -13.04 -0.77 10.32
CA ALA A 157 -12.19 0.25 9.74
C ALA A 157 -11.05 -0.41 8.95
N GLN A 158 -10.73 0.16 7.80
CA GLN A 158 -9.67 -0.31 6.93
C GLN A 158 -8.78 0.86 6.51
N VAL A 159 -7.48 0.65 6.47
CA VAL A 159 -6.52 1.58 5.88
C VAL A 159 -5.82 0.90 4.72
N ILE A 160 -5.80 1.58 3.59
CA ILE A 160 -5.08 1.14 2.39
C ILE A 160 -3.99 2.17 2.13
N VAL A 161 -2.75 1.72 1.99
CA VAL A 161 -1.60 2.55 1.61
C VAL A 161 -1.02 1.99 0.32
N GLN A 162 -0.93 2.83 -0.70
CA GLN A 162 -0.27 2.48 -1.94
C GLN A 162 1.18 2.95 -1.94
N MET A 163 2.08 2.02 -2.20
CA MET A 163 3.51 2.25 -2.32
C MET A 163 3.96 1.97 -3.75
N ALA A 164 4.92 2.77 -4.22
CA ALA A 164 5.66 2.51 -5.44
C ALA A 164 7.11 2.22 -5.10
N ALA A 165 7.70 1.27 -5.82
CA ALA A 165 9.14 1.02 -5.80
C ALA A 165 9.69 1.16 -7.22
N SER A 166 10.80 1.86 -7.35
CA SER A 166 11.51 2.02 -8.61
C SER A 166 12.99 1.69 -8.47
N TYR A 167 13.58 1.25 -9.56
CA TYR A 167 15.00 0.93 -9.64
C TYR A 167 15.57 1.40 -10.98
N VAL A 168 16.67 2.11 -10.92
CA VAL A 168 17.44 2.50 -12.11
C VAL A 168 18.67 1.60 -12.18
N ALA A 169 18.69 0.69 -13.14
CA ALA A 169 19.88 -0.12 -13.41
C ALA A 169 21.04 0.82 -13.80
N VAL A 170 22.13 0.76 -13.05
CA VAL A 170 23.37 1.42 -13.45
C VAL A 170 23.98 0.57 -14.56
N LEU A 171 24.00 1.11 -15.79
CA LEU A 171 24.61 0.50 -16.96
C LEU A 171 26.14 0.58 -16.88
#